data_2b364603e6b2f7799cf747d31a2099b3
#
_entry.id   2b364603e6b2f7799cf747d31a2099b3
#
_cell.length_a   1.000
_cell.length_b   1.000
_cell.length_c   1.000
_cell.angle_alpha   90.00
_cell.angle_beta   90.00
_cell.angle_gamma   90.00
#
_symmetry.space_group_name_H-M   'P 1'
#
loop_
_entity.id
_entity.type
_entity.pdbx_description
1 polymer ?
#
loop_
_entity_poly.entity_id
_entity_poly.type
_entity_poly.pdbx_seq_one_letter_code
_entity_poly.pdbx_strand_id
1 'polypeptide(L)'
;MIDMILLSLVLLLVHLLLPSVIALAGGHVSVAYLFSSRDEVAGTTALVERAQRACGNLLETLPAFLVLVVLSLMQDSQALALAQGWLVLRVIYLTCYLAGIAYVRSLVWIGALGCLMGMTLPLF
;
A
#
# COMPACT_ATOMS: atom_id res chain seq x y z
N MET A 1 2.56 13.54 -12.78
CA MET A 1 2.82 12.08 -12.84
C MET A 1 4.04 11.64 -12.03
N ILE A 2 5.17 12.32 -12.08
CA ILE A 2 6.35 11.98 -11.25
C ILE A 2 6.00 11.99 -9.77
N ASP A 3 5.21 12.96 -9.32
CA ASP A 3 4.74 13.04 -7.93
C ASP A 3 3.97 11.79 -7.51
N MET A 4 3.28 11.12 -8.42
CA MET A 4 2.57 9.87 -8.15
C MET A 4 3.53 8.73 -7.82
N ILE A 5 4.68 8.67 -8.48
CA ILE A 5 5.75 7.72 -8.14
C ILE A 5 6.26 8.01 -6.72
N LEU A 6 6.63 9.25 -6.45
CA LEU A 6 7.17 9.63 -5.14
C LEU A 6 6.17 9.38 -4.01
N LEU A 7 4.90 9.76 -4.20
CA LEU A 7 3.84 9.51 -3.21
C LEU A 7 3.59 8.02 -3.00
N SER A 8 3.65 7.20 -4.05
CA SER A 8 3.49 5.76 -3.90
C SER A 8 4.65 5.11 -3.14
N LEU A 9 5.87 5.62 -3.31
CA LEU A 9 7.04 5.17 -2.53
C LEU A 9 6.94 5.60 -1.06
N VAL A 10 6.44 6.81 -0.78
CA VAL A 10 6.15 7.23 0.59
C VAL A 10 5.08 6.33 1.22
N LEU A 11 4.03 6.03 0.47
CA LEU A 11 2.98 5.11 0.92
C LEU A 11 3.54 3.71 1.20
N LEU A 12 4.43 3.20 0.36
CA LEU A 12 5.14 1.94 0.59
C LEU A 12 5.95 1.99 1.87
N LEU A 13 6.71 3.06 2.10
CA LEU A 13 7.50 3.22 3.31
C LEU A 13 6.62 3.19 4.56
N VAL A 14 5.48 3.87 4.53
CA VAL A 14 4.49 3.83 5.62
C VAL A 14 4.03 2.39 5.87
N HIS A 15 3.65 1.64 4.84
CA HIS A 15 3.21 0.25 4.97
C HIS A 15 4.30 -0.67 5.53
N LEU A 16 5.56 -0.47 5.13
CA LEU A 16 6.69 -1.28 5.61
C LEU A 16 7.00 -1.03 7.09
N LEU A 17 6.90 0.22 7.53
CA LEU A 17 7.23 0.59 8.92
C LEU A 17 6.07 0.35 9.88
N LEU A 18 4.84 0.44 9.40
CA LEU A 18 3.63 0.44 10.23
C LEU A 18 3.51 -0.79 11.13
N PRO A 19 3.71 -2.04 10.70
CA PRO A 19 3.64 -3.20 11.57
C PRO A 19 4.64 -3.14 12.74
N SER A 20 5.86 -2.71 12.46
CA SER A 20 6.91 -2.58 13.48
C SER A 20 6.61 -1.45 14.46
N VAL A 21 6.11 -0.31 13.97
CA VAL A 21 5.71 0.83 14.81
C VAL A 21 4.55 0.46 15.73
N ILE A 22 3.53 -0.24 15.22
CA ILE A 22 2.38 -0.70 16.02
C ILE A 22 2.85 -1.70 17.09
N ALA A 23 3.70 -2.66 16.74
CA ALA A 23 4.21 -3.65 17.67
C ALA A 23 5.07 -3.00 18.76
N LEU A 24 5.91 -2.03 18.40
CA LEU A 24 6.75 -1.29 19.33
C LEU A 24 5.91 -0.41 20.28
N ALA A 25 4.94 0.33 19.76
CA ALA A 25 4.05 1.19 20.53
C ALA A 25 3.16 0.39 21.49
N GLY A 26 2.76 -0.82 21.09
CA GLY A 26 1.98 -1.75 21.92
C GLY A 26 2.81 -2.51 22.96
N GLY A 27 4.13 -2.34 23.00
CA GLY A 27 5.01 -3.04 23.93
C GLY A 27 5.24 -4.52 23.62
N HIS A 28 4.84 -4.99 22.43
CA HIS A 28 4.96 -6.40 22.01
C HIS A 28 6.38 -6.78 21.58
N VAL A 29 7.17 -5.79 21.15
CA VAL A 29 8.57 -5.96 20.77
C VAL A 29 9.40 -4.81 21.33
N SER A 30 10.71 -5.03 21.48
CA SER A 30 11.68 -4.00 21.86
C SER A 30 12.45 -3.50 20.65
N VAL A 31 13.08 -2.34 20.77
CA VAL A 31 14.00 -1.82 19.72
C VAL A 31 15.12 -2.82 19.45
N ALA A 32 15.68 -3.43 20.51
CA ALA A 32 16.72 -4.45 20.39
C ALA A 32 16.24 -5.67 19.58
N TYR A 33 14.99 -6.11 19.76
CA TYR A 33 14.41 -7.20 19.00
C TYR A 33 14.30 -6.85 17.50
N LEU A 34 13.91 -5.63 17.17
CA LEU A 34 13.76 -5.19 15.76
C LEU A 34 15.11 -5.17 15.02
N PHE A 35 16.21 -4.89 15.73
CA PHE A 35 17.57 -4.91 15.19
C PHE A 35 18.26 -6.29 15.29
N SER A 36 17.64 -7.28 15.93
CA SER A 36 18.14 -8.64 16.02
C SER A 36 17.82 -9.46 14.79
N SER A 37 18.33 -10.69 14.72
CA SER A 37 17.98 -11.67 13.68
C SER A 37 16.51 -12.16 13.76
N ARG A 38 15.80 -11.82 14.85
CA ARG A 38 14.40 -12.19 15.12
C ARG A 38 14.15 -13.70 15.10
N ASP A 39 15.12 -14.48 15.55
CA ASP A 39 15.05 -15.95 15.62
C ASP A 39 13.96 -16.42 16.58
N GLU A 40 13.69 -15.62 17.64
CA GLU A 40 12.56 -15.84 18.53
C GLU A 40 11.29 -15.21 17.94
N VAL A 41 10.19 -15.98 17.89
CA VAL A 41 8.90 -15.47 17.41
C VAL A 41 8.29 -14.59 18.48
N ALA A 42 8.21 -13.28 18.22
CA ALA A 42 7.45 -12.37 19.06
C ALA A 42 5.95 -12.62 18.90
N GLY A 43 5.19 -12.48 20.01
CA GLY A 43 3.74 -12.47 19.95
C GLY A 43 3.24 -11.35 19.04
N THR A 44 2.22 -11.64 18.22
CA THR A 44 1.62 -10.63 17.34
C THR A 44 0.20 -10.30 17.80
N THR A 45 -0.30 -9.15 17.39
CA THR A 45 -1.68 -8.73 17.60
C THR A 45 -2.44 -8.73 16.28
N ALA A 46 -3.77 -8.80 16.35
CA ALA A 46 -4.60 -8.70 15.15
C ALA A 46 -4.33 -7.42 14.35
N LEU A 47 -3.98 -6.31 15.01
CA LEU A 47 -3.67 -5.04 14.36
C LEU A 47 -2.33 -5.11 13.58
N VAL A 48 -1.30 -5.72 14.17
CA VAL A 48 -0.01 -5.94 13.50
C VAL A 48 -0.19 -6.83 12.28
N GLU A 49 -0.93 -7.92 12.40
CA GLU A 49 -1.20 -8.84 11.30
C GLU A 49 -2.01 -8.16 10.17
N ARG A 50 -2.98 -7.31 10.52
CA ARG A 50 -3.71 -6.50 9.53
C ARG A 50 -2.78 -5.55 8.77
N ALA A 51 -1.88 -4.87 9.48
CA ALA A 51 -0.89 -3.99 8.85
C ALA A 51 0.05 -4.76 7.91
N GLN A 52 0.49 -5.96 8.29
CA GLN A 52 1.30 -6.83 7.43
C GLN A 52 0.55 -7.28 6.18
N ARG A 53 -0.72 -7.69 6.31
CA ARG A 53 -1.54 -8.06 5.14
C ARG A 53 -1.81 -6.87 4.22
N ALA A 54 -2.03 -5.68 4.76
CA ALA A 54 -2.17 -4.46 3.96
C ALA A 54 -0.91 -4.14 3.16
N CYS A 55 0.26 -4.31 3.79
CA CYS A 55 1.56 -4.14 3.12
C CYS A 55 1.74 -5.16 1.98
N GLY A 56 1.48 -6.45 2.22
CA GLY A 56 1.53 -7.49 1.20
C GLY A 56 0.64 -7.16 0.00
N ASN A 57 -0.59 -6.74 0.26
CA ASN A 57 -1.53 -6.38 -0.80
C ASN A 57 -1.08 -5.13 -1.60
N LEU A 58 -0.44 -4.15 -0.97
CA LEU A 58 0.15 -3.02 -1.70
C LEU A 58 1.26 -3.51 -2.64
N LEU A 59 2.16 -4.37 -2.13
CA LEU A 59 3.30 -4.89 -2.90
C LEU A 59 2.86 -5.70 -4.12
N GLU A 60 1.71 -6.38 -4.08
CA GLU A 60 1.16 -7.13 -5.21
C GLU A 60 0.80 -6.22 -6.40
N THR A 61 0.35 -5.01 -6.16
CA THR A 61 -0.17 -4.11 -7.20
C THR A 61 0.73 -2.91 -7.49
N LEU A 62 1.64 -2.58 -6.59
CA LEU A 62 2.55 -1.45 -6.75
C LEU A 62 3.44 -1.55 -8.00
N PRO A 63 4.01 -2.71 -8.38
CA PRO A 63 4.79 -2.81 -9.60
C PRO A 63 3.99 -2.46 -10.85
N ALA A 64 2.74 -2.94 -10.95
CA ALA A 64 1.86 -2.60 -12.06
C ALA A 64 1.57 -1.09 -12.11
N PHE A 65 1.29 -0.48 -10.96
CA PHE A 65 1.08 0.96 -10.86
C PHE A 65 2.31 1.75 -11.34
N LEU A 66 3.50 1.42 -10.85
CA LEU A 66 4.74 2.12 -11.24
C LEU A 66 5.02 2.01 -12.73
N VAL A 67 4.84 0.82 -13.30
CA VAL A 67 5.00 0.61 -14.75
C VAL A 67 4.01 1.47 -15.54
N LEU A 68 2.74 1.47 -15.15
CA LEU A 68 1.70 2.27 -15.84
C LEU A 68 1.97 3.77 -15.74
N VAL A 69 2.45 4.27 -14.58
CA VAL A 69 2.83 5.68 -14.44
C VAL A 69 4.00 6.03 -15.35
N VAL A 70 5.03 5.18 -15.41
CA VAL A 70 6.19 5.40 -16.29
C VAL A 70 5.79 5.38 -17.77
N LEU A 71 4.98 4.40 -18.19
CA LEU A 71 4.47 4.33 -19.56
C LEU A 71 3.62 5.56 -19.91
N SER A 72 2.77 6.01 -18.98
CA SER A 72 1.97 7.22 -19.16
C SER A 72 2.83 8.48 -19.33
N LEU A 73 3.95 8.57 -18.60
CA LEU A 73 4.93 9.64 -18.76
C LEU A 73 5.63 9.60 -20.14
N MET A 74 5.98 8.40 -20.59
CA MET A 74 6.67 8.23 -21.89
C MET A 74 5.77 8.55 -23.08
N GLN A 75 4.47 8.29 -22.96
CA GLN A 75 3.49 8.52 -24.02
C GLN A 75 2.72 9.84 -23.87
N ASP A 76 3.04 10.65 -22.86
CA ASP A 76 2.31 11.89 -22.53
C ASP A 76 0.79 11.66 -22.40
N SER A 77 0.41 10.52 -21.81
CA SER A 77 -0.97 10.11 -21.71
C SER A 77 -1.69 10.76 -20.52
N GLN A 78 -3.02 10.94 -20.65
CA GLN A 78 -3.86 11.62 -19.67
C GLN A 78 -4.36 10.67 -18.55
N ALA A 79 -3.44 9.99 -17.86
CA ALA A 79 -3.79 9.04 -16.80
C ALA A 79 -3.66 9.61 -15.37
N LEU A 80 -3.38 10.90 -15.22
CA LEU A 80 -3.10 11.51 -13.91
C LEU A 80 -4.25 11.33 -12.91
N ALA A 81 -5.48 11.56 -13.34
CA ALA A 81 -6.65 11.43 -12.46
C ALA A 81 -6.83 9.99 -11.94
N LEU A 82 -6.57 9.00 -12.78
CA LEU A 82 -6.63 7.58 -12.39
C LEU A 82 -5.50 7.19 -11.45
N ALA A 83 -4.29 7.74 -11.67
CA ALA A 83 -3.16 7.53 -10.76
C ALA A 83 -3.43 8.14 -9.37
N GLN A 84 -3.99 9.34 -9.33
CA GLN A 84 -4.43 9.98 -8.09
C GLN A 84 -5.53 9.17 -7.39
N GLY A 85 -6.53 8.70 -8.16
CA GLY A 85 -7.60 7.84 -7.67
C GLY A 85 -7.06 6.57 -7.04
N TRP A 86 -6.11 5.91 -7.70
CA TRP A 86 -5.47 4.71 -7.16
C TRP A 86 -4.78 4.98 -5.81
N LEU A 87 -3.98 6.05 -5.71
CA LEU A 87 -3.31 6.41 -4.46
C LEU A 87 -4.30 6.69 -3.33
N VAL A 88 -5.34 7.48 -3.58
CA VAL A 88 -6.38 7.77 -2.59
C VAL A 88 -7.06 6.49 -2.12
N LEU A 89 -7.43 5.61 -3.05
CA LEU A 89 -8.06 4.33 -2.72
C LEU A 89 -7.11 3.43 -1.92
N ARG A 90 -5.81 3.49 -2.15
CA ARG A 90 -4.83 2.74 -1.35
C ARG A 90 -4.71 3.25 0.09
N VAL A 91 -4.78 4.56 0.31
CA VAL A 91 -4.81 5.13 1.65
C VAL A 91 -6.10 4.73 2.38
N ILE A 92 -7.26 4.81 1.70
CA ILE A 92 -8.54 4.37 2.25
C ILE A 92 -8.50 2.87 2.57
N TYR A 93 -7.92 2.05 1.69
CA TYR A 93 -7.75 0.62 1.89
C TYR A 93 -6.96 0.30 3.16
N LEU A 94 -5.83 0.97 3.38
CA LEU A 94 -5.04 0.81 4.60
C LEU A 94 -5.88 1.16 5.84
N THR A 95 -6.59 2.28 5.81
CA THR A 95 -7.45 2.73 6.91
C THR A 95 -8.55 1.69 7.21
N CYS A 96 -9.23 1.19 6.19
CA CYS A 96 -10.24 0.14 6.33
C CYS A 96 -9.66 -1.15 6.91
N TYR A 97 -8.45 -1.51 6.50
CA TYR A 97 -7.78 -2.72 6.99
C TYR A 97 -7.47 -2.61 8.49
N LEU A 98 -6.90 -1.50 8.92
CA LEU A 98 -6.57 -1.25 10.32
C LEU A 98 -7.83 -1.18 11.19
N ALA A 99 -8.90 -0.56 10.69
CA ALA A 99 -10.18 -0.47 11.38
C ALA A 99 -10.98 -1.80 11.39
N GLY A 100 -10.56 -2.80 10.61
CA GLY A 100 -11.24 -4.09 10.53
C GLY A 100 -12.53 -4.08 9.71
N ILE A 101 -12.70 -3.12 8.81
CA ILE A 101 -13.86 -2.99 7.92
C ILE A 101 -13.66 -3.87 6.69
N ALA A 102 -14.44 -4.96 6.57
CA ALA A 102 -14.22 -5.95 5.51
C ALA A 102 -14.86 -5.58 4.17
N TYR A 103 -16.14 -5.22 4.14
CA TYR A 103 -16.86 -5.00 2.89
C TYR A 103 -16.40 -3.74 2.14
N VAL A 104 -16.28 -2.61 2.84
CA VAL A 104 -15.78 -1.35 2.24
C VAL A 104 -14.36 -1.53 1.71
N ARG A 105 -13.51 -2.23 2.46
CA ARG A 105 -12.16 -2.58 2.02
C ARG A 105 -12.15 -3.30 0.67
N SER A 106 -13.03 -4.29 0.48
CA SER A 106 -13.10 -5.05 -0.76
C SER A 106 -13.58 -4.19 -1.93
N LEU A 107 -14.55 -3.31 -1.72
CA LEU A 107 -15.02 -2.36 -2.73
C LEU A 107 -13.90 -1.37 -3.12
N VAL A 108 -13.19 -0.85 -2.16
CA VAL A 108 -12.05 0.06 -2.37
C VAL A 108 -10.94 -0.64 -3.16
N TRP A 109 -10.68 -1.91 -2.89
CA TRP A 109 -9.70 -2.71 -3.62
C TRP A 109 -10.11 -2.89 -5.09
N ILE A 110 -11.38 -3.24 -5.35
CA ILE A 110 -11.93 -3.34 -6.71
C ILE A 110 -11.80 -1.99 -7.44
N GLY A 111 -12.13 -0.88 -6.76
CA GLY A 111 -11.97 0.46 -7.32
C GLY A 111 -10.51 0.77 -7.68
N ALA A 112 -9.55 0.38 -6.84
CA ALA A 112 -8.13 0.55 -7.14
C ALA A 112 -7.68 -0.28 -8.35
N LEU A 113 -8.15 -1.52 -8.48
CA LEU A 113 -7.91 -2.32 -9.69
C LEU A 113 -8.54 -1.67 -10.92
N GLY A 114 -9.74 -1.11 -10.79
CA GLY A 114 -10.40 -0.36 -11.86
C GLY A 114 -9.56 0.84 -12.34
N CYS A 115 -8.92 1.56 -11.41
CA CYS A 115 -7.99 2.63 -11.76
C CYS A 115 -6.79 2.11 -12.58
N LEU A 116 -6.18 0.99 -12.18
CA LEU A 116 -5.07 0.38 -12.93
C LEU A 116 -5.52 -0.02 -14.34
N MET A 117 -6.67 -0.68 -14.46
CA MET A 117 -7.23 -1.05 -15.76
C MET A 117 -7.52 0.19 -16.61
N GLY A 118 -8.09 1.24 -16.01
CA GLY A 118 -8.35 2.50 -16.70
C GLY A 118 -7.09 3.18 -17.20
N MET A 119 -5.98 3.09 -16.47
CA MET A 119 -4.69 3.65 -16.89
C MET A 119 -4.10 2.96 -18.14
N THR A 120 -4.53 1.73 -18.45
CA THR A 120 -4.07 1.05 -19.67
C THR A 120 -4.75 1.58 -20.94
N LEU A 121 -5.99 2.08 -20.82
CA LEU A 121 -6.79 2.49 -21.99
C LEU A 121 -6.12 3.57 -22.86
N PRO A 122 -5.55 4.66 -22.29
CA PRO A 122 -4.92 5.67 -23.12
C PRO A 122 -3.54 5.26 -23.66
N LEU A 123 -3.06 4.05 -23.34
CA LEU A 123 -1.77 3.53 -23.82
C LEU A 123 -1.92 2.71 -25.11
N PHE A 124 -3.14 2.37 -25.50
CA PHE A 124 -3.48 1.70 -26.76
C PHE A 124 -3.98 2.69 -27.81
#